data_1a7161727f58dec4bf477f5ef1a6aeb6
#
_entry.id   1a7161727f58dec4bf477f5ef1a6aeb6
#
_cell.length_a   1.000
_cell.length_b   1.000
_cell.length_c   1.000
_cell.angle_alpha   90.00
_cell.angle_beta   90.00
_cell.angle_gamma   90.00
#
_symmetry.space_group_name_H-M   'P 1'
#
loop_
_entity.id
_entity.type
_entity.pdbx_description
1 polymer ?
#
loop_
_entity_poly.entity_id
_entity_poly.type
_entity_poly.pdbx_seq_one_letter_code
_entity_poly.pdbx_strand_id
1 'polypeptide(L)'
;MQMVFVERNFAQEPSEQLLVSFLRHLEFAGDLTDLDCRALAELVELRSVPAGHVILGEGEKSEALFAVWSGAVEVLKRSKPDDLSQIAPLALVRSGALAADAGDDVKVTVLERGSIFGEMSFVDHRPTSATVRAVSDTMLLVWQRDQLKAGPEGLNHRLLRGVAVALIGRMRSMTVTHVRALRDQLHQAEARLQFARFFGVTLVLFAIASTVQKLIHTGLPPLWQMLYSWGFLLLSFAPIAWFAVRQRLPPRDFGLTLGHARRNLRDAAVISLALGAVALAARLVLRKAGEPLLNWGSVASYSAFEAQVFFAAYLPHCFLQEFIGRGVIQTSLARLMPHSRPATAILMTSGLFGIYHFYVSVSFALTTFAVSLAFGWLFYLHRSLLGVTLVHVALGVLSIAFGFN
;
A
#
# COMPACT_ATOMS: atom_id res chain seq x y z
N MET A 1 -39.49 -32.23 23.16
CA MET A 1 -38.66 -31.43 24.06
C MET A 1 -38.96 -30.00 23.70
N GLN A 2 -39.88 -29.35 24.49
CA GLN A 2 -40.40 -28.01 24.27
C GLN A 2 -39.24 -27.01 24.47
N MET A 3 -38.91 -26.21 23.44
CA MET A 3 -38.05 -25.05 23.59
C MET A 3 -38.81 -23.97 24.35
N VAL A 4 -38.30 -23.66 25.52
CA VAL A 4 -38.74 -22.52 26.32
C VAL A 4 -38.21 -21.25 25.65
N PHE A 5 -39.09 -20.49 25.03
CA PHE A 5 -38.77 -19.13 24.57
C PHE A 5 -38.59 -18.25 25.79
N VAL A 6 -37.35 -17.83 26.04
CA VAL A 6 -37.06 -16.75 26.99
C VAL A 6 -37.47 -15.44 26.34
N GLU A 7 -38.62 -14.90 26.74
CA GLU A 7 -39.01 -13.52 26.45
C GLU A 7 -37.98 -12.58 27.12
N ARG A 8 -36.98 -12.14 26.35
CA ARG A 8 -36.21 -10.96 26.68
C ARG A 8 -36.99 -9.72 26.23
N ASN A 9 -37.32 -8.84 27.17
CA ASN A 9 -37.93 -7.53 26.96
C ASN A 9 -37.22 -6.75 25.83
N PHE A 10 -37.70 -6.88 24.60
CA PHE A 10 -37.41 -5.92 23.55
C PHE A 10 -38.31 -4.70 23.78
N ALA A 11 -37.73 -3.50 23.68
CA ALA A 11 -38.37 -2.21 23.90
C ALA A 11 -39.75 -2.18 23.21
N GLN A 12 -40.70 -1.49 23.90
CA GLN A 12 -42.10 -1.28 23.49
C GLN A 12 -42.29 -1.25 21.97
N GLU A 13 -43.30 -1.95 21.48
CA GLU A 13 -43.71 -1.88 20.07
C GLU A 13 -43.79 -0.41 19.66
N PRO A 14 -43.21 -0.03 18.49
CA PRO A 14 -43.21 1.35 18.07
C PRO A 14 -44.63 1.85 17.86
N SER A 15 -44.94 3.04 18.36
CA SER A 15 -46.26 3.66 18.07
C SER A 15 -46.42 3.86 16.54
N GLU A 16 -47.66 3.83 16.07
CA GLU A 16 -47.98 4.06 14.66
C GLU A 16 -47.34 5.33 14.11
N GLN A 17 -47.35 6.41 14.90
CA GLN A 17 -46.70 7.69 14.52
C GLN A 17 -45.20 7.56 14.32
N LEU A 18 -44.51 6.77 15.13
CA LEU A 18 -43.08 6.49 14.98
C LEU A 18 -42.79 5.64 13.75
N LEU A 19 -43.64 4.64 13.47
CA LEU A 19 -43.55 3.81 12.26
C LEU A 19 -43.71 4.66 11.01
N VAL A 20 -44.76 5.47 10.94
CA VAL A 20 -45.01 6.36 9.79
C VAL A 20 -43.86 7.33 9.57
N SER A 21 -43.33 7.93 10.67
CA SER A 21 -42.16 8.81 10.59
C SER A 21 -40.93 8.08 10.06
N PHE A 22 -40.68 6.85 10.52
CA PHE A 22 -39.56 6.04 10.06
C PHE A 22 -39.69 5.64 8.58
N LEU A 23 -40.90 5.20 8.18
CA LEU A 23 -41.18 4.80 6.78
C LEU A 23 -40.87 5.91 5.78
N ARG A 24 -41.17 7.17 6.13
CA ARG A 24 -40.87 8.33 5.26
C ARG A 24 -39.36 8.54 4.97
N HIS A 25 -38.49 8.01 5.83
CA HIS A 25 -37.05 8.12 5.68
C HIS A 25 -36.42 6.92 4.95
N LEU A 26 -37.22 5.88 4.63
CA LEU A 26 -36.70 4.75 3.86
C LEU A 26 -36.46 5.13 2.39
N GLU A 27 -35.45 4.53 1.78
CA GLU A 27 -35.03 4.85 0.41
C GLU A 27 -36.14 4.72 -0.64
N PHE A 28 -37.13 3.87 -0.39
CA PHE A 28 -38.24 3.65 -1.32
C PHE A 28 -39.43 4.62 -1.13
N ALA A 29 -39.38 5.45 -0.09
CA ALA A 29 -40.56 6.25 0.31
C ALA A 29 -40.76 7.52 -0.52
N GLY A 30 -39.82 7.87 -1.44
CA GLY A 30 -39.86 9.15 -2.16
C GLY A 30 -41.17 9.46 -2.91
N ASP A 31 -41.87 8.42 -3.40
CA ASP A 31 -43.14 8.56 -4.16
C ASP A 31 -44.37 8.18 -3.32
N LEU A 32 -44.19 7.85 -2.03
CA LEU A 32 -45.31 7.44 -1.14
C LEU A 32 -45.95 8.67 -0.48
N THR A 33 -47.29 8.66 -0.45
CA THR A 33 -48.08 9.64 0.28
C THR A 33 -48.12 9.32 1.79
N ASP A 34 -48.56 10.26 2.61
CA ASP A 34 -48.82 10.02 4.02
C ASP A 34 -49.80 8.91 4.30
N LEU A 35 -50.83 8.77 3.44
CA LEU A 35 -51.80 7.70 3.50
C LEU A 35 -51.13 6.35 3.18
N ASP A 36 -50.23 6.30 2.21
CA ASP A 36 -49.49 5.09 1.87
C ASP A 36 -48.58 4.64 3.02
N CYS A 37 -47.87 5.60 3.69
CA CYS A 37 -47.04 5.29 4.85
C CYS A 37 -47.86 4.76 6.03
N ARG A 38 -49.09 5.30 6.28
CA ARG A 38 -49.99 4.76 7.29
C ARG A 38 -50.47 3.36 6.94
N ALA A 39 -50.89 3.13 5.70
CA ALA A 39 -51.30 1.81 5.25
C ALA A 39 -50.15 0.78 5.35
N LEU A 40 -48.91 1.17 5.03
CA LEU A 40 -47.73 0.33 5.23
C LEU A 40 -47.46 0.05 6.70
N ALA A 41 -47.70 1.02 7.61
CA ALA A 41 -47.57 0.82 9.03
C ALA A 41 -48.62 -0.14 9.60
N GLU A 42 -49.83 -0.17 9.05
CA GLU A 42 -50.88 -1.11 9.42
C GLU A 42 -50.59 -2.54 8.89
N LEU A 43 -49.94 -2.68 7.73
CA LEU A 43 -49.64 -3.96 7.08
C LEU A 43 -48.31 -4.57 7.49
N VAL A 44 -47.51 -3.88 8.33
CA VAL A 44 -46.18 -4.32 8.73
C VAL A 44 -46.27 -5.38 9.83
N GLU A 45 -45.47 -6.45 9.65
CA GLU A 45 -45.17 -7.42 10.71
C GLU A 45 -43.85 -7.03 11.39
N LEU A 46 -43.88 -6.90 12.73
CA LEU A 46 -42.65 -6.72 13.52
C LEU A 46 -42.07 -8.08 13.86
N ARG A 47 -40.81 -8.30 13.47
CA ARG A 47 -40.10 -9.56 13.70
C ARG A 47 -38.82 -9.34 14.44
N SER A 48 -38.71 -9.93 15.63
CA SER A 48 -37.49 -9.95 16.42
C SER A 48 -36.66 -11.15 16.03
N VAL A 49 -35.36 -10.93 15.78
CA VAL A 49 -34.40 -11.94 15.32
C VAL A 49 -33.17 -11.88 16.19
N PRO A 50 -32.75 -12.99 16.84
CA PRO A 50 -31.54 -13.01 17.69
C PRO A 50 -30.27 -12.94 16.83
N ALA A 51 -29.18 -12.46 17.45
CA ALA A 51 -27.85 -12.47 16.82
C ALA A 51 -27.47 -13.85 16.28
N GLY A 52 -26.87 -13.89 15.11
CA GLY A 52 -26.42 -15.12 14.42
C GLY A 52 -27.50 -15.84 13.62
N HIS A 53 -28.79 -15.44 13.74
CA HIS A 53 -29.88 -16.10 13.00
C HIS A 53 -29.89 -15.69 11.51
N VAL A 54 -30.07 -16.69 10.62
CA VAL A 54 -30.23 -16.46 9.18
C VAL A 54 -31.67 -16.07 8.88
N ILE A 55 -31.85 -14.89 8.30
CA ILE A 55 -33.16 -14.31 7.94
C ILE A 55 -33.56 -14.73 6.54
N LEU A 56 -32.59 -14.72 5.61
CA LEU A 56 -32.74 -15.16 4.22
C LEU A 56 -31.52 -16.01 3.85
N GLY A 57 -31.73 -17.19 3.27
CA GLY A 57 -30.68 -18.01 2.71
C GLY A 57 -30.46 -17.73 1.22
N GLU A 58 -29.22 -17.70 0.73
CA GLU A 58 -28.93 -17.55 -0.70
C GLU A 58 -29.58 -18.67 -1.52
N GLY A 59 -30.33 -18.31 -2.56
CA GLY A 59 -31.05 -19.26 -3.42
C GLY A 59 -32.44 -19.66 -2.93
N GLU A 60 -32.88 -19.18 -1.77
CA GLU A 60 -34.21 -19.42 -1.25
C GLU A 60 -35.26 -18.50 -1.93
N LYS A 61 -36.50 -18.95 -1.98
CA LYS A 61 -37.59 -18.10 -2.43
C LYS A 61 -38.08 -17.22 -1.28
N SER A 62 -38.15 -15.93 -1.50
CA SER A 62 -38.71 -14.96 -0.57
C SER A 62 -39.56 -13.97 -1.33
N GLU A 63 -40.77 -13.72 -0.82
CA GLU A 63 -41.68 -12.72 -1.35
C GLU A 63 -41.93 -11.58 -0.34
N ALA A 64 -41.00 -11.41 0.61
CA ALA A 64 -41.08 -10.38 1.61
C ALA A 64 -40.05 -9.28 1.37
N LEU A 65 -40.43 -8.04 1.69
CA LEU A 65 -39.53 -6.89 1.81
C LEU A 65 -39.24 -6.64 3.29
N PHE A 66 -37.98 -6.41 3.61
CA PHE A 66 -37.51 -6.20 4.97
C PHE A 66 -36.90 -4.81 5.14
N ALA A 67 -37.10 -4.20 6.30
CA ALA A 67 -36.34 -3.03 6.75
C ALA A 67 -35.84 -3.23 8.16
N VAL A 68 -34.60 -2.76 8.46
CA VAL A 68 -34.00 -2.83 9.78
C VAL A 68 -34.53 -1.69 10.62
N TRP A 69 -35.38 -2.01 11.64
CA TRP A 69 -35.86 -1.05 12.61
C TRP A 69 -34.81 -0.74 13.69
N SER A 70 -34.15 -1.78 14.23
CA SER A 70 -33.04 -1.66 15.19
C SER A 70 -32.12 -2.86 15.07
N GLY A 71 -30.88 -2.71 15.51
CA GLY A 71 -29.83 -3.73 15.32
C GLY A 71 -29.12 -3.60 13.98
N ALA A 72 -28.51 -4.70 13.52
CA ALA A 72 -27.77 -4.77 12.26
C ALA A 72 -27.80 -6.18 11.67
N VAL A 73 -27.80 -6.27 10.34
CA VAL A 73 -27.67 -7.54 9.62
C VAL A 73 -26.49 -7.48 8.65
N GLU A 74 -25.85 -8.62 8.41
CA GLU A 74 -24.80 -8.75 7.41
C GLU A 74 -25.30 -9.51 6.18
N VAL A 75 -24.85 -9.06 5.01
CA VAL A 75 -25.10 -9.70 3.74
C VAL A 75 -23.88 -10.53 3.37
N LEU A 76 -24.10 -11.81 3.18
CA LEU A 76 -23.07 -12.81 2.89
C LEU A 76 -23.31 -13.38 1.49
N LYS A 77 -22.23 -13.55 0.73
CA LYS A 77 -22.28 -14.17 -0.59
C LYS A 77 -21.43 -15.42 -0.60
N ARG A 78 -21.99 -16.55 -1.05
CA ARG A 78 -21.24 -17.78 -1.20
C ARG A 78 -20.14 -17.61 -2.24
N SER A 79 -18.89 -17.83 -1.83
CA SER A 79 -17.74 -17.77 -2.73
C SER A 79 -17.75 -19.00 -3.63
N LYS A 80 -17.87 -18.80 -4.96
CA LYS A 80 -17.62 -19.85 -5.93
C LYS A 80 -16.14 -19.79 -6.34
N PRO A 81 -15.43 -20.93 -6.42
CA PRO A 81 -14.01 -20.97 -6.79
C PRO A 81 -13.72 -20.27 -8.13
N ASP A 82 -14.66 -20.31 -9.09
CA ASP A 82 -14.51 -19.71 -10.42
C ASP A 82 -14.61 -18.17 -10.41
N ASP A 83 -15.36 -17.57 -9.48
CA ASP A 83 -15.50 -16.12 -9.41
C ASP A 83 -14.23 -15.43 -8.87
N LEU A 84 -13.46 -16.10 -8.02
CA LEU A 84 -12.22 -15.56 -7.44
C LEU A 84 -11.05 -15.61 -8.45
N SER A 85 -11.03 -16.58 -9.36
CA SER A 85 -9.99 -16.72 -10.38
C SER A 85 -10.06 -15.62 -11.46
N GLN A 86 -11.24 -15.06 -11.71
CA GLN A 86 -11.45 -14.01 -12.71
C GLN A 86 -11.22 -12.59 -12.17
N ILE A 87 -11.27 -12.39 -10.84
CA ILE A 87 -11.21 -11.05 -10.21
C ILE A 87 -9.89 -10.80 -9.48
N ALA A 88 -9.18 -11.84 -9.06
CA ALA A 88 -7.94 -11.68 -8.30
C ALA A 88 -6.71 -11.61 -9.22
N PRO A 89 -5.78 -10.65 -9.01
CA PRO A 89 -4.48 -10.69 -9.66
C PRO A 89 -3.77 -12.00 -9.34
N LEU A 90 -3.17 -12.63 -10.34
CA LEU A 90 -2.45 -13.92 -10.24
C LEU A 90 -1.47 -14.01 -9.04
N ALA A 91 -0.95 -12.88 -8.60
CA ALA A 91 -0.05 -12.76 -7.46
C ALA A 91 -0.73 -13.01 -6.10
N LEU A 92 -2.01 -12.67 -5.95
CA LEU A 92 -2.79 -12.88 -4.70
C LEU A 92 -3.25 -14.34 -4.57
N VAL A 93 -3.53 -15.00 -5.70
CA VAL A 93 -3.88 -16.43 -5.74
C VAL A 93 -2.66 -17.29 -5.38
N ARG A 94 -1.45 -16.89 -5.80
CA ARG A 94 -0.19 -17.61 -5.49
C ARG A 94 0.34 -17.39 -4.07
N SER A 95 -0.06 -16.30 -3.38
CA SER A 95 0.44 -16.01 -2.03
C SER A 95 -0.29 -16.73 -0.90
N GLY A 96 -1.31 -17.54 -1.20
CA GLY A 96 -2.11 -18.21 -0.18
C GLY A 96 -2.98 -17.26 0.66
N ALA A 97 -2.95 -15.97 0.37
CA ALA A 97 -3.73 -14.96 1.11
C ALA A 97 -5.24 -15.02 0.78
N LEU A 98 -5.61 -15.81 -0.23
CA LEU A 98 -6.98 -16.11 -0.64
C LEU A 98 -7.29 -17.62 -0.60
N ALA A 99 -6.57 -18.38 0.22
CA ALA A 99 -7.04 -19.69 0.64
C ALA A 99 -8.13 -19.48 1.73
N ALA A 100 -9.22 -18.81 1.35
CA ALA A 100 -10.50 -19.07 1.96
C ALA A 100 -10.89 -20.50 1.52
N ASP A 101 -11.13 -21.38 2.47
CA ASP A 101 -11.65 -22.71 2.19
C ASP A 101 -12.85 -22.57 1.20
N ALA A 102 -12.88 -23.45 0.19
CA ALA A 102 -13.96 -23.49 -0.77
C ALA A 102 -15.26 -23.81 -0.01
N GLY A 103 -16.02 -22.78 0.37
CA GLY A 103 -17.23 -22.90 1.17
C GLY A 103 -17.50 -21.74 2.13
N ASP A 104 -16.54 -20.84 2.38
CA ASP A 104 -16.75 -19.71 3.28
C ASP A 104 -17.55 -18.59 2.61
N ASP A 105 -18.61 -18.14 3.30
CA ASP A 105 -19.41 -17.00 2.90
C ASP A 105 -18.59 -15.71 3.02
N VAL A 106 -18.46 -14.96 1.91
CA VAL A 106 -17.78 -13.67 1.88
C VAL A 106 -18.74 -12.58 2.34
N LYS A 107 -18.37 -11.85 3.38
CA LYS A 107 -19.14 -10.69 3.84
C LYS A 107 -19.08 -9.56 2.82
N VAL A 108 -20.25 -9.20 2.28
CA VAL A 108 -20.41 -8.13 1.28
C VAL A 108 -20.59 -6.78 1.95
N THR A 109 -21.50 -6.68 2.93
CA THR A 109 -21.82 -5.43 3.63
C THR A 109 -22.52 -5.71 4.95
N VAL A 110 -22.65 -4.66 5.77
CA VAL A 110 -23.54 -4.62 6.94
C VAL A 110 -24.62 -3.60 6.67
N LEU A 111 -25.86 -3.98 6.96
CA LEU A 111 -27.04 -3.13 6.86
C LEU A 111 -27.51 -2.77 8.26
N GLU A 112 -27.62 -1.48 8.50
CA GLU A 112 -28.00 -0.91 9.81
C GLU A 112 -29.42 -0.33 9.75
N ARG A 113 -29.89 0.28 10.85
CA ARG A 113 -31.20 0.92 10.95
C ARG A 113 -31.52 1.77 9.73
N GLY A 114 -32.69 1.58 9.15
CA GLY A 114 -33.18 2.26 7.93
C GLY A 114 -32.77 1.61 6.62
N SER A 115 -31.92 0.59 6.65
CA SER A 115 -31.58 -0.18 5.45
C SER A 115 -32.71 -1.15 5.11
N ILE A 116 -32.92 -1.39 3.81
CA ILE A 116 -33.84 -2.40 3.28
C ILE A 116 -33.08 -3.55 2.64
N PHE A 117 -33.67 -4.75 2.66
CA PHE A 117 -33.15 -5.95 2.01
C PHE A 117 -34.29 -6.90 1.59
N GLY A 118 -33.95 -7.93 0.78
CA GLY A 118 -34.95 -8.80 0.16
C GLY A 118 -35.68 -8.17 -1.04
N GLU A 119 -35.34 -6.91 -1.34
CA GLU A 119 -35.97 -6.09 -2.36
C GLU A 119 -35.81 -6.66 -3.78
N MET A 120 -34.70 -7.34 -4.08
CA MET A 120 -34.51 -7.92 -5.41
C MET A 120 -35.52 -9.03 -5.69
N SER A 121 -35.60 -10.02 -4.80
CA SER A 121 -36.56 -11.12 -4.91
C SER A 121 -37.99 -10.61 -4.82
N PHE A 122 -38.23 -9.55 -4.05
CA PHE A 122 -39.52 -8.90 -3.95
C PHE A 122 -39.95 -8.26 -5.28
N VAL A 123 -39.03 -7.72 -6.09
CA VAL A 123 -39.34 -7.08 -7.39
C VAL A 123 -39.37 -8.09 -8.52
N ASP A 124 -38.37 -8.97 -8.66
CA ASP A 124 -38.15 -9.82 -9.83
C ASP A 124 -38.64 -11.27 -9.68
N HIS A 125 -39.12 -11.66 -8.50
CA HIS A 125 -39.61 -13.03 -8.18
C HIS A 125 -38.56 -14.13 -8.32
N ARG A 126 -37.25 -13.77 -8.33
CA ARG A 126 -36.16 -14.74 -8.38
C ARG A 126 -35.74 -15.16 -6.96
N PRO A 127 -35.06 -16.29 -6.81
CA PRO A 127 -34.45 -16.65 -5.56
C PRO A 127 -33.51 -15.57 -5.03
N THR A 128 -33.36 -15.47 -3.71
CA THR A 128 -32.51 -14.53 -3.02
C THR A 128 -31.07 -14.60 -3.52
N SER A 129 -30.48 -13.44 -3.75
CA SER A 129 -29.13 -13.32 -4.33
C SER A 129 -28.01 -13.50 -3.32
N ALA A 130 -28.30 -13.46 -2.01
CA ALA A 130 -27.33 -13.52 -0.92
C ALA A 130 -28.00 -14.03 0.38
N THR A 131 -27.19 -14.53 1.30
CA THR A 131 -27.60 -14.84 2.67
C THR A 131 -27.63 -13.58 3.51
N VAL A 132 -28.68 -13.36 4.28
CA VAL A 132 -28.79 -12.26 5.25
C VAL A 132 -28.89 -12.83 6.66
N ARG A 133 -27.95 -12.42 7.53
CA ARG A 133 -27.84 -12.93 8.91
C ARG A 133 -27.78 -11.77 9.91
N ALA A 134 -28.45 -11.89 11.04
CA ALA A 134 -28.39 -10.90 12.10
C ALA A 134 -27.01 -10.87 12.78
N VAL A 135 -26.41 -9.68 12.87
CA VAL A 135 -25.13 -9.45 13.57
C VAL A 135 -25.34 -9.26 15.07
N SER A 136 -26.43 -8.59 15.41
CA SER A 136 -26.90 -8.36 16.79
C SER A 136 -28.37 -8.75 16.88
N ASP A 137 -28.93 -8.73 18.10
CA ASP A 137 -30.38 -8.82 18.26
C ASP A 137 -31.02 -7.70 17.46
N THR A 138 -31.87 -8.07 16.50
CA THR A 138 -32.37 -7.17 15.45
C THR A 138 -33.89 -7.20 15.39
N MET A 139 -34.51 -6.02 15.31
CA MET A 139 -35.95 -5.86 15.04
C MET A 139 -36.12 -5.49 13.56
N LEU A 140 -36.94 -6.23 12.86
CA LEU A 140 -37.24 -6.06 11.45
C LEU A 140 -38.69 -5.62 11.25
N LEU A 141 -38.88 -4.76 10.27
CA LEU A 141 -40.16 -4.50 9.63
C LEU A 141 -40.29 -5.42 8.41
N VAL A 142 -41.36 -6.19 8.34
CA VAL A 142 -41.56 -7.20 7.27
C VAL A 142 -42.88 -6.94 6.58
N TRP A 143 -42.83 -6.82 5.27
CA TRP A 143 -44.03 -6.72 4.43
C TRP A 143 -44.11 -7.92 3.52
N GLN A 144 -45.19 -8.71 3.68
CA GLN A 144 -45.48 -9.82 2.80
C GLN A 144 -46.19 -9.31 1.55
N ARG A 145 -45.80 -9.80 0.39
CA ARG A 145 -46.34 -9.38 -0.90
C ARG A 145 -47.88 -9.56 -0.98
N ASP A 146 -48.40 -10.66 -0.49
CA ASP A 146 -49.84 -10.95 -0.58
C ASP A 146 -50.67 -10.00 0.28
N GLN A 147 -50.17 -9.60 1.42
CA GLN A 147 -50.77 -8.56 2.28
C GLN A 147 -50.80 -7.20 1.56
N LEU A 148 -49.72 -6.83 0.87
CA LEU A 148 -49.64 -5.60 0.10
C LEU A 148 -50.56 -5.58 -1.12
N LYS A 149 -50.80 -6.74 -1.76
CA LYS A 149 -51.78 -6.87 -2.86
C LYS A 149 -53.22 -6.72 -2.37
N ALA A 150 -53.51 -7.17 -1.14
CA ALA A 150 -54.84 -7.05 -0.51
C ALA A 150 -55.06 -5.67 0.13
N GLY A 151 -54.05 -4.84 0.21
CA GLY A 151 -54.10 -3.49 0.76
C GLY A 151 -54.77 -2.47 -0.14
N PRO A 152 -54.70 -1.15 0.24
CA PRO A 152 -55.31 -0.07 -0.52
C PRO A 152 -54.93 -0.06 -2.01
N GLU A 153 -55.84 0.35 -2.87
CA GLU A 153 -55.66 0.37 -4.32
C GLU A 153 -54.41 1.21 -4.70
N GLY A 154 -53.57 0.64 -5.54
CA GLY A 154 -52.35 1.28 -6.03
C GLY A 154 -51.16 1.30 -5.07
N LEU A 155 -51.32 0.96 -3.77
CA LEU A 155 -50.23 0.95 -2.78
C LEU A 155 -49.06 0.05 -3.21
N ASN A 156 -49.39 -1.19 -3.59
CA ASN A 156 -48.37 -2.15 -4.06
C ASN A 156 -47.59 -1.62 -5.27
N HIS A 157 -48.27 -0.96 -6.21
CA HIS A 157 -47.62 -0.39 -7.40
C HIS A 157 -46.66 0.77 -7.04
N ARG A 158 -47.08 1.68 -6.17
CA ARG A 158 -46.26 2.81 -5.72
C ARG A 158 -45.04 2.32 -4.90
N LEU A 159 -45.25 1.32 -4.03
CA LEU A 159 -44.15 0.69 -3.29
C LEU A 159 -43.14 0.02 -4.23
N LEU A 160 -43.57 -0.82 -5.15
CA LEU A 160 -42.71 -1.48 -6.14
C LEU A 160 -41.92 -0.47 -6.96
N ARG A 161 -42.55 0.63 -7.39
CA ARG A 161 -41.88 1.72 -8.10
C ARG A 161 -40.81 2.38 -7.22
N GLY A 162 -41.12 2.71 -5.97
CA GLY A 162 -40.18 3.29 -5.03
C GLY A 162 -38.96 2.37 -4.78
N VAL A 163 -39.20 1.08 -4.55
CA VAL A 163 -38.14 0.06 -4.39
C VAL A 163 -37.29 -0.05 -5.66
N ALA A 164 -37.91 -0.07 -6.85
CA ALA A 164 -37.17 -0.12 -8.11
C ALA A 164 -36.28 1.12 -8.32
N VAL A 165 -36.77 2.31 -8.00
CA VAL A 165 -36.01 3.57 -8.07
C VAL A 165 -34.81 3.53 -7.09
N ALA A 166 -35.02 3.05 -5.85
CA ALA A 166 -33.95 2.88 -4.87
C ALA A 166 -32.88 1.89 -5.37
N LEU A 167 -33.28 0.74 -5.93
CA LEU A 167 -32.37 -0.24 -6.54
C LEU A 167 -31.55 0.36 -7.69
N ILE A 168 -32.18 1.10 -8.60
CA ILE A 168 -31.49 1.78 -9.70
C ILE A 168 -30.47 2.78 -9.16
N GLY A 169 -30.84 3.54 -8.12
CA GLY A 169 -29.93 4.48 -7.44
C GLY A 169 -28.70 3.77 -6.88
N ARG A 170 -28.88 2.66 -6.16
CA ARG A 170 -27.78 1.83 -5.63
C ARG A 170 -26.89 1.27 -6.74
N MET A 171 -27.49 0.72 -7.80
CA MET A 171 -26.73 0.18 -8.95
C MET A 171 -25.86 1.26 -9.61
N ARG A 172 -26.40 2.48 -9.81
CA ARG A 172 -25.64 3.61 -10.38
C ARG A 172 -24.47 3.99 -9.47
N SER A 173 -24.68 4.10 -8.17
CA SER A 173 -23.61 4.44 -7.22
C SER A 173 -22.51 3.35 -7.16
N MET A 174 -22.91 2.08 -7.16
CA MET A 174 -21.97 0.95 -7.23
C MET A 174 -21.15 0.98 -8.52
N THR A 175 -21.78 1.22 -9.67
CA THR A 175 -21.08 1.32 -10.96
C THR A 175 -20.03 2.43 -10.95
N VAL A 176 -20.38 3.63 -10.45
CA VAL A 176 -19.43 4.76 -10.34
C VAL A 176 -18.26 4.41 -9.42
N THR A 177 -18.53 3.79 -8.28
CA THR A 177 -17.50 3.38 -7.32
C THR A 177 -16.57 2.32 -7.92
N HIS A 178 -17.13 1.32 -8.61
CA HIS A 178 -16.35 0.26 -9.28
C HIS A 178 -15.47 0.81 -10.40
N VAL A 179 -16.01 1.70 -11.24
CA VAL A 179 -15.23 2.34 -12.32
C VAL A 179 -14.09 3.17 -11.76
N ARG A 180 -14.30 3.89 -10.64
CA ARG A 180 -13.22 4.63 -9.95
C ARG A 180 -12.16 3.68 -9.42
N ALA A 181 -12.56 2.63 -8.71
CA ALA A 181 -11.61 1.64 -8.16
C ALA A 181 -10.77 0.97 -9.27
N LEU A 182 -11.40 0.58 -10.39
CA LEU A 182 -10.70 0.02 -11.55
C LEU A 182 -9.71 1.00 -12.19
N ARG A 183 -10.09 2.28 -12.32
CA ARG A 183 -9.18 3.31 -12.81
C ARG A 183 -7.97 3.49 -11.90
N ASP A 184 -8.19 3.54 -10.58
CA ASP A 184 -7.11 3.66 -9.61
C ASP A 184 -6.16 2.46 -9.66
N GLN A 185 -6.68 1.25 -9.80
CA GLN A 185 -5.88 0.04 -10.00
C GLN A 185 -5.08 0.08 -11.31
N LEU A 186 -5.69 0.54 -12.40
CA LEU A 186 -5.02 0.68 -13.70
C LEU A 186 -3.87 1.69 -13.60
N HIS A 187 -4.12 2.87 -13.02
CA HIS A 187 -3.07 3.87 -12.81
C HIS A 187 -1.91 3.36 -11.95
N GLN A 188 -2.21 2.59 -10.90
CA GLN A 188 -1.18 1.96 -10.09
C GLN A 188 -0.38 0.91 -10.87
N ALA A 189 -1.05 0.10 -11.70
CA ALA A 189 -0.38 -0.90 -12.55
C ALA A 189 0.51 -0.24 -13.60
N GLU A 190 0.05 0.84 -14.26
CA GLU A 190 0.84 1.63 -15.19
C GLU A 190 2.06 2.26 -14.53
N ALA A 191 1.90 2.86 -13.35
CA ALA A 191 3.01 3.43 -12.58
C ALA A 191 4.06 2.35 -12.23
N ARG A 192 3.62 1.15 -11.81
CA ARG A 192 4.52 0.02 -11.54
C ARG A 192 5.28 -0.41 -12.81
N LEU A 193 4.61 -0.50 -13.94
CA LEU A 193 5.23 -0.89 -15.21
C LEU A 193 6.25 0.16 -15.69
N GLN A 194 5.91 1.44 -15.60
CA GLN A 194 6.83 2.54 -15.94
C GLN A 194 8.07 2.50 -15.06
N PHE A 195 7.90 2.26 -13.75
CA PHE A 195 9.04 2.10 -12.86
C PHE A 195 9.87 0.85 -13.17
N ALA A 196 9.24 -0.29 -13.42
CA ALA A 196 9.97 -1.52 -13.76
C ALA A 196 10.83 -1.34 -15.01
N ARG A 197 10.31 -0.65 -16.03
CA ARG A 197 11.08 -0.28 -17.23
C ARG A 197 12.24 0.66 -16.90
N PHE A 198 11.98 1.71 -16.14
CA PHE A 198 13.01 2.65 -15.68
C PHE A 198 14.11 1.91 -14.89
N PHE A 199 13.71 1.08 -13.93
CA PHE A 199 14.63 0.32 -13.09
C PHE A 199 15.47 -0.67 -13.94
N GLY A 200 14.85 -1.37 -14.88
CA GLY A 200 15.54 -2.27 -15.81
C GLY A 200 16.59 -1.56 -16.66
N VAL A 201 16.24 -0.41 -17.25
CA VAL A 201 17.18 0.42 -18.02
C VAL A 201 18.34 0.90 -17.12
N THR A 202 18.04 1.36 -15.92
CA THR A 202 19.05 1.81 -14.95
C THR A 202 20.02 0.67 -14.61
N LEU A 203 19.52 -0.56 -14.35
CA LEU A 203 20.36 -1.73 -14.09
C LEU A 203 21.28 -2.06 -15.26
N VAL A 204 20.77 -2.03 -16.48
CA VAL A 204 21.59 -2.29 -17.68
C VAL A 204 22.68 -1.23 -17.83
N LEU A 205 22.33 0.06 -17.66
CA LEU A 205 23.32 1.14 -17.70
C LEU A 205 24.37 1.00 -16.61
N PHE A 206 23.99 0.62 -15.40
CA PHE A 206 24.93 0.36 -14.29
C PHE A 206 25.88 -0.82 -14.63
N ALA A 207 25.35 -1.91 -15.18
CA ALA A 207 26.16 -3.06 -15.56
C ALA A 207 27.17 -2.71 -16.68
N ILE A 208 26.73 -2.01 -17.71
CA ILE A 208 27.59 -1.55 -18.81
C ILE A 208 28.70 -0.65 -18.25
N ALA A 209 28.32 0.33 -17.44
CA ALA A 209 29.26 1.30 -16.92
C ALA A 209 30.26 0.70 -15.93
N SER A 210 29.86 -0.22 -15.06
CA SER A 210 30.77 -0.96 -14.18
C SER A 210 31.79 -1.77 -15.00
N THR A 211 31.33 -2.38 -16.11
CA THR A 211 32.21 -3.13 -17.02
C THR A 211 33.21 -2.22 -17.72
N VAL A 212 32.71 -1.09 -18.28
CA VAL A 212 33.56 -0.09 -18.95
C VAL A 212 34.56 0.52 -17.95
N GLN A 213 34.10 0.83 -16.73
CA GLN A 213 34.99 1.36 -15.69
C GLN A 213 36.12 0.39 -15.33
N LYS A 214 35.83 -0.90 -15.23
CA LYS A 214 36.86 -1.92 -15.01
C LYS A 214 37.90 -1.98 -16.15
N LEU A 215 37.45 -1.82 -17.39
CA LEU A 215 38.33 -1.84 -18.54
C LEU A 215 39.24 -0.59 -18.63
N ILE A 216 38.71 0.56 -18.23
CA ILE A 216 39.41 1.86 -18.32
C ILE A 216 40.28 2.13 -17.10
N HIS A 217 39.92 1.63 -15.91
CA HIS A 217 40.54 1.98 -14.64
C HIS A 217 42.05 1.64 -14.56
N THR A 218 42.50 0.65 -15.30
CA THR A 218 43.89 0.14 -15.19
C THR A 218 44.95 0.99 -15.89
N GLY A 219 44.58 2.07 -16.58
CA GLY A 219 45.54 2.82 -17.41
C GLY A 219 45.41 4.35 -17.40
N LEU A 220 44.40 4.90 -16.76
CA LEU A 220 44.18 6.36 -16.76
C LEU A 220 44.89 7.09 -15.60
N PRO A 221 45.41 8.31 -15.84
CA PRO A 221 45.84 9.21 -14.76
C PRO A 221 44.71 9.50 -13.77
N PRO A 222 45.02 9.84 -12.48
CA PRO A 222 44.03 10.03 -11.43
C PRO A 222 42.94 11.04 -11.76
N LEU A 223 43.27 12.15 -12.39
CA LEU A 223 42.33 13.19 -12.78
C LEU A 223 41.29 12.65 -13.79
N TRP A 224 41.73 11.85 -14.75
CA TRP A 224 40.84 11.24 -15.76
C TRP A 224 39.92 10.17 -15.14
N GLN A 225 40.40 9.38 -14.19
CA GLN A 225 39.57 8.45 -13.43
C GLN A 225 38.45 9.17 -12.67
N MET A 226 38.80 10.30 -12.02
CA MET A 226 37.81 11.13 -11.33
C MET A 226 36.77 11.74 -12.30
N LEU A 227 37.18 12.32 -13.41
CA LEU A 227 36.31 12.88 -14.42
C LEU A 227 35.37 11.82 -15.02
N TYR A 228 35.90 10.63 -15.27
CA TYR A 228 35.09 9.49 -15.73
C TYR A 228 34.02 9.09 -14.70
N SER A 229 34.39 8.98 -13.43
CA SER A 229 33.46 8.66 -12.34
C SER A 229 32.33 9.70 -12.22
N TRP A 230 32.66 10.99 -12.35
CA TRP A 230 31.68 12.07 -12.40
C TRP A 230 30.79 12.00 -13.65
N GLY A 231 31.35 11.79 -14.81
CA GLY A 231 30.59 11.63 -16.05
C GLY A 231 29.59 10.50 -15.97
N PHE A 232 30.01 9.37 -15.38
CA PHE A 232 29.12 8.23 -15.14
C PHE A 232 27.98 8.54 -14.16
N LEU A 233 28.29 9.20 -13.03
CA LEU A 233 27.23 9.61 -12.07
C LEU A 233 26.23 10.58 -12.71
N LEU A 234 26.70 11.56 -13.45
CA LEU A 234 25.82 12.51 -14.16
C LEU A 234 24.98 11.82 -15.23
N LEU A 235 25.55 10.88 -15.98
CA LEU A 235 24.81 10.09 -16.95
C LEU A 235 23.75 9.22 -16.27
N SER A 236 24.07 8.62 -15.15
CA SER A 236 23.12 7.82 -14.34
C SER A 236 22.04 8.69 -13.70
N PHE A 237 22.36 9.94 -13.36
CA PHE A 237 21.43 10.88 -12.77
C PHE A 237 20.38 11.39 -13.78
N ALA A 238 20.73 11.54 -15.06
CA ALA A 238 19.85 12.12 -16.07
C ALA A 238 18.46 11.42 -16.19
N PRO A 239 18.37 10.07 -16.36
CA PRO A 239 17.09 9.38 -16.43
C PRO A 239 16.31 9.46 -15.10
N ILE A 240 17.03 9.54 -13.97
CA ILE A 240 16.46 9.67 -12.63
C ILE A 240 15.82 11.04 -12.45
N ALA A 241 16.52 12.11 -12.82
CA ALA A 241 16.02 13.47 -12.79
C ALA A 241 14.81 13.62 -13.70
N TRP A 242 14.88 13.09 -14.92
CA TRP A 242 13.77 13.08 -15.85
C TRP A 242 12.53 12.38 -15.28
N PHE A 243 12.69 11.20 -14.66
CA PHE A 243 11.61 10.48 -14.01
C PHE A 243 10.99 11.27 -12.85
N ALA A 244 11.82 11.85 -11.98
CA ALA A 244 11.38 12.64 -10.82
C ALA A 244 10.57 13.88 -11.25
N VAL A 245 11.06 14.61 -12.26
CA VAL A 245 10.37 15.79 -12.81
C VAL A 245 9.05 15.38 -13.47
N ARG A 246 9.04 14.32 -14.26
CA ARG A 246 7.83 13.84 -14.95
C ARG A 246 6.74 13.40 -13.97
N GLN A 247 7.13 12.79 -12.86
CA GLN A 247 6.20 12.36 -11.79
C GLN A 247 5.78 13.48 -10.85
N ARG A 248 6.33 14.69 -11.01
CA ARG A 248 6.07 15.88 -10.15
C ARG A 248 6.24 15.57 -8.65
N LEU A 249 7.20 14.72 -8.32
CA LEU A 249 7.44 14.34 -6.94
C LEU A 249 8.15 15.46 -6.19
N PRO A 250 7.70 15.82 -4.97
CA PRO A 250 8.33 16.88 -4.19
C PRO A 250 9.75 16.48 -3.75
N PRO A 251 10.71 17.41 -3.71
CA PRO A 251 12.11 17.14 -3.34
C PRO A 251 12.28 16.44 -1.97
N ARG A 252 11.39 16.74 -1.02
CA ARG A 252 11.37 16.09 0.30
C ARG A 252 11.19 14.57 0.24
N ASP A 253 10.51 14.07 -0.77
CA ASP A 253 10.26 12.65 -0.96
C ASP A 253 11.53 11.87 -1.32
N PHE A 254 12.53 12.58 -1.86
CA PHE A 254 13.87 12.06 -2.15
C PHE A 254 14.88 12.29 -1.01
N GLY A 255 14.41 12.74 0.15
CA GLY A 255 15.27 13.01 1.29
C GLY A 255 15.97 14.38 1.25
N LEU A 256 15.59 15.27 0.32
CA LEU A 256 16.08 16.65 0.26
C LEU A 256 15.33 17.50 1.31
N THR A 257 15.64 17.26 2.57
CA THR A 257 15.04 17.94 3.72
C THR A 257 16.07 18.12 4.85
N LEU A 258 15.94 19.23 5.56
CA LEU A 258 16.69 19.52 6.78
C LEU A 258 15.85 19.26 8.05
N GLY A 259 14.70 18.64 7.91
CA GLY A 259 13.88 18.23 9.04
C GLY A 259 14.67 17.35 10.02
N HIS A 260 14.54 17.65 11.33
CA HIS A 260 15.24 16.92 12.40
C HIS A 260 16.79 16.86 12.26
N ALA A 261 17.41 17.90 11.68
CA ALA A 261 18.85 17.93 11.38
C ALA A 261 19.73 17.56 12.59
N ARG A 262 19.44 18.06 13.79
CA ARG A 262 20.21 17.74 15.02
C ARG A 262 20.23 16.24 15.33
N ARG A 263 19.08 15.58 15.25
CA ARG A 263 18.97 14.13 15.51
C ARG A 263 19.71 13.35 14.42
N ASN A 264 19.51 13.75 13.17
CA ASN A 264 20.16 13.13 12.02
C ASN A 264 21.69 13.24 12.09
N LEU A 265 22.23 14.40 12.45
CA LEU A 265 23.66 14.62 12.64
C LEU A 265 24.24 13.82 13.82
N ARG A 266 23.52 13.74 14.94
CA ARG A 266 23.94 12.92 16.08
C ARG A 266 24.04 11.45 15.70
N ASP A 267 23.00 10.91 15.07
CA ASP A 267 22.94 9.49 14.72
C ASP A 267 23.96 9.18 13.60
N ALA A 268 24.21 10.12 12.68
CA ALA A 268 25.28 10.02 11.70
C ALA A 268 26.68 9.99 12.37
N ALA A 269 26.91 10.84 13.37
CA ALA A 269 28.16 10.84 14.10
C ALA A 269 28.40 9.52 14.85
N VAL A 270 27.36 8.99 15.53
CA VAL A 270 27.45 7.70 16.22
C VAL A 270 27.78 6.57 15.25
N ILE A 271 27.08 6.51 14.10
CA ILE A 271 27.34 5.49 13.08
C ILE A 271 28.73 5.63 12.48
N SER A 272 29.18 6.86 12.19
CA SER A 272 30.53 7.12 11.67
C SER A 272 31.61 6.66 12.64
N LEU A 273 31.45 6.94 13.95
CA LEU A 273 32.37 6.50 14.98
C LEU A 273 32.38 4.97 15.12
N ALA A 274 31.23 4.33 15.14
CA ALA A 274 31.15 2.87 15.25
C ALA A 274 31.78 2.16 14.05
N LEU A 275 31.42 2.56 12.84
CA LEU A 275 31.98 1.97 11.62
C LEU A 275 33.45 2.35 11.43
N GLY A 276 33.87 3.56 11.83
CA GLY A 276 35.24 3.99 11.85
C GLY A 276 36.12 3.17 12.83
N ALA A 277 35.59 2.83 14.00
CA ALA A 277 36.26 1.94 14.95
C ALA A 277 36.43 0.52 14.35
N VAL A 278 35.44 0.00 13.65
CA VAL A 278 35.54 -1.29 12.93
C VAL A 278 36.60 -1.21 11.82
N ALA A 279 36.62 -0.13 11.04
CA ALA A 279 37.63 0.07 10.00
C ALA A 279 39.05 0.16 10.59
N LEU A 280 39.20 0.88 11.70
CA LEU A 280 40.47 0.97 12.42
C LEU A 280 40.94 -0.40 12.95
N ALA A 281 40.03 -1.15 13.57
CA ALA A 281 40.32 -2.49 14.05
C ALA A 281 40.75 -3.42 12.89
N ALA A 282 40.02 -3.38 11.78
CA ALA A 282 40.40 -4.12 10.56
C ALA A 282 41.78 -3.72 10.06
N ARG A 283 42.11 -2.42 10.03
CA ARG A 283 43.44 -1.94 9.62
C ARG A 283 44.53 -2.43 10.56
N LEU A 284 44.30 -2.41 11.86
CA LEU A 284 45.27 -2.91 12.86
C LEU A 284 45.56 -4.41 12.70
N VAL A 285 44.55 -5.19 12.36
CA VAL A 285 44.68 -6.64 12.17
C VAL A 285 45.30 -6.99 10.82
N LEU A 286 44.93 -6.28 9.76
CA LEU A 286 45.32 -6.62 8.39
C LEU A 286 46.64 -6.03 7.94
N ARG A 287 47.18 -4.98 8.65
CA ARG A 287 48.46 -4.38 8.29
C ARG A 287 49.63 -5.34 8.58
N LYS A 288 50.59 -5.36 7.70
CA LYS A 288 51.87 -6.08 7.92
C LYS A 288 52.76 -5.33 8.93
N ALA A 289 53.66 -6.07 9.57
CA ALA A 289 54.65 -5.47 10.47
C ALA A 289 55.49 -4.45 9.71
N GLY A 290 55.60 -3.22 10.28
CA GLY A 290 56.34 -2.11 9.66
C GLY A 290 55.50 -1.21 8.72
N GLU A 291 54.29 -1.58 8.34
CA GLU A 291 53.43 -0.68 7.56
C GLU A 291 52.90 0.45 8.43
N PRO A 292 52.84 1.71 7.92
CA PRO A 292 52.24 2.82 8.64
C PRO A 292 50.71 2.59 8.83
N LEU A 293 50.17 3.14 9.94
CA LEU A 293 48.72 3.06 10.19
C LEU A 293 47.95 3.79 9.10
N LEU A 294 48.38 4.97 8.69
CA LEU A 294 47.83 5.75 7.58
C LEU A 294 48.68 5.51 6.34
N ASN A 295 48.05 5.01 5.30
CA ASN A 295 48.72 4.65 4.04
C ASN A 295 48.31 5.54 2.86
N TRP A 296 47.22 6.33 2.99
CA TRP A 296 46.66 7.21 1.96
C TRP A 296 46.40 6.57 0.59
N GLY A 297 46.61 5.28 0.43
CA GLY A 297 46.25 4.48 -0.74
C GLY A 297 46.63 5.13 -2.07
N SER A 298 45.69 5.16 -3.00
CA SER A 298 45.84 5.75 -4.32
C SER A 298 46.09 7.27 -4.33
N VAL A 299 45.68 8.00 -3.28
CA VAL A 299 45.82 9.47 -3.20
C VAL A 299 47.27 9.87 -2.92
N ALA A 300 48.10 8.99 -2.38
CA ALA A 300 49.52 9.24 -2.15
C ALA A 300 50.29 9.58 -3.43
N SER A 301 49.81 9.16 -4.59
CA SER A 301 50.42 9.46 -5.90
C SER A 301 49.93 10.76 -6.52
N TYR A 302 48.94 11.44 -5.92
CA TYR A 302 48.36 12.66 -6.46
C TYR A 302 49.30 13.87 -6.23
N SER A 303 49.37 14.76 -7.21
CA SER A 303 49.90 16.10 -6.99
C SER A 303 49.07 16.87 -5.95
N ALA A 304 49.61 17.93 -5.36
CA ALA A 304 48.88 18.77 -4.43
C ALA A 304 47.56 19.33 -5.03
N PHE A 305 47.58 19.70 -6.30
CA PHE A 305 46.43 20.19 -7.01
C PHE A 305 45.36 19.09 -7.20
N GLU A 306 45.77 17.89 -7.64
CA GLU A 306 44.84 16.75 -7.81
C GLU A 306 44.20 16.33 -6.49
N ALA A 307 44.94 16.32 -5.39
CA ALA A 307 44.44 16.03 -4.06
C ALA A 307 43.40 17.09 -3.61
N GLN A 308 43.68 18.36 -3.83
CA GLN A 308 42.73 19.44 -3.51
C GLN A 308 41.43 19.31 -4.31
N VAL A 309 41.54 19.08 -5.62
CA VAL A 309 40.35 18.88 -6.51
C VAL A 309 39.58 17.63 -6.07
N PHE A 310 40.27 16.55 -5.77
CA PHE A 310 39.64 15.32 -5.31
C PHE A 310 38.81 15.53 -4.05
N PHE A 311 39.41 16.09 -2.98
CA PHE A 311 38.74 16.30 -1.70
C PHE A 311 37.61 17.34 -1.81
N ALA A 312 37.78 18.39 -2.60
CA ALA A 312 36.73 19.37 -2.86
C ALA A 312 35.51 18.75 -3.61
N ALA A 313 35.78 17.85 -4.54
CA ALA A 313 34.74 17.17 -5.31
C ALA A 313 34.11 15.98 -4.57
N TYR A 314 34.73 15.45 -3.52
CA TYR A 314 34.34 14.23 -2.85
C TYR A 314 32.98 14.34 -2.14
N LEU A 315 32.72 15.44 -1.43
CA LEU A 315 31.43 15.66 -0.75
C LEU A 315 30.26 15.71 -1.72
N PRO A 316 30.28 16.53 -2.79
CA PRO A 316 29.18 16.50 -3.78
C PRO A 316 29.08 15.15 -4.53
N HIS A 317 30.20 14.44 -4.72
CA HIS A 317 30.20 13.10 -5.29
C HIS A 317 29.42 12.09 -4.41
N CYS A 318 29.76 12.03 -3.13
CA CYS A 318 29.05 11.18 -2.14
C CYS A 318 27.57 11.58 -2.05
N PHE A 319 27.26 12.89 -2.04
CA PHE A 319 25.89 13.35 -2.02
C PHE A 319 25.09 12.85 -3.24
N LEU A 320 25.65 12.94 -4.44
CA LEU A 320 24.98 12.47 -5.65
C LEU A 320 24.79 10.95 -5.64
N GLN A 321 25.76 10.19 -5.15
CA GLN A 321 25.62 8.73 -4.97
C GLN A 321 24.49 8.39 -3.99
N GLU A 322 24.42 9.06 -2.84
CA GLU A 322 23.35 8.84 -1.86
C GLU A 322 22.00 9.30 -2.37
N PHE A 323 21.95 10.40 -3.13
CA PHE A 323 20.71 10.84 -3.79
C PHE A 323 20.18 9.77 -4.76
N ILE A 324 21.05 9.22 -5.62
CA ILE A 324 20.67 8.14 -6.55
C ILE A 324 20.23 6.90 -5.78
N GLY A 325 21.07 6.44 -4.83
CA GLY A 325 20.84 5.19 -4.12
C GLY A 325 19.64 5.26 -3.16
N ARG A 326 19.66 6.18 -2.22
CA ARG A 326 18.65 6.26 -1.14
C ARG A 326 17.49 7.16 -1.49
N GLY A 327 17.80 8.33 -2.03
CA GLY A 327 16.78 9.29 -2.42
C GLY A 327 15.84 8.68 -3.46
N VAL A 328 16.37 8.14 -4.53
CA VAL A 328 15.55 7.67 -5.67
C VAL A 328 15.31 6.16 -5.63
N ILE A 329 16.34 5.32 -5.70
CA ILE A 329 16.17 3.88 -5.86
C ILE A 329 15.49 3.26 -4.63
N GLN A 330 16.00 3.49 -3.42
CA GLN A 330 15.44 2.93 -2.19
C GLN A 330 14.00 3.43 -1.94
N THR A 331 13.77 4.73 -2.13
CA THR A 331 12.43 5.32 -1.97
C THR A 331 11.44 4.76 -2.97
N SER A 332 11.84 4.62 -4.22
CA SER A 332 10.99 4.05 -5.28
C SER A 332 10.68 2.58 -5.04
N LEU A 333 11.66 1.77 -4.66
CA LEU A 333 11.46 0.37 -4.29
C LEU A 333 10.48 0.23 -3.10
N ALA A 334 10.64 1.07 -2.07
CA ALA A 334 9.74 1.07 -0.91
C ALA A 334 8.29 1.42 -1.30
N ARG A 335 8.08 2.33 -2.26
CA ARG A 335 6.75 2.70 -2.76
C ARG A 335 6.11 1.61 -3.61
N LEU A 336 6.90 0.88 -4.38
CA LEU A 336 6.40 -0.20 -5.23
C LEU A 336 6.03 -1.46 -4.47
N MET A 337 6.64 -1.64 -3.32
CA MET A 337 6.43 -2.79 -2.45
C MET A 337 5.83 -2.36 -1.10
N PRO A 338 4.62 -1.73 -1.08
CA PRO A 338 4.06 -1.14 0.13
C PRO A 338 3.78 -2.16 1.23
N HIS A 339 3.58 -3.43 0.86
CA HIS A 339 3.33 -4.53 1.81
C HIS A 339 4.60 -5.27 2.24
N SER A 340 5.78 -4.91 1.69
CA SER A 340 7.04 -5.52 2.09
C SER A 340 7.62 -4.83 3.32
N ARG A 341 8.48 -5.56 4.05
CA ARG A 341 9.25 -4.97 5.14
C ARG A 341 10.22 -3.92 4.59
N PRO A 342 10.47 -2.81 5.31
CA PRO A 342 11.44 -1.78 4.89
C PRO A 342 12.83 -2.35 4.55
N ALA A 343 13.22 -3.41 5.24
CA ALA A 343 14.48 -4.13 5.00
C ALA A 343 14.61 -4.64 3.55
N THR A 344 13.52 -4.97 2.86
CA THR A 344 13.57 -5.45 1.46
C THR A 344 14.13 -4.39 0.52
N ALA A 345 13.60 -3.15 0.59
CA ALA A 345 14.10 -2.05 -0.24
C ALA A 345 15.55 -1.69 0.10
N ILE A 346 15.91 -1.73 1.40
CA ILE A 346 17.28 -1.49 1.87
C ILE A 346 18.22 -2.55 1.30
N LEU A 347 17.87 -3.82 1.43
CA LEU A 347 18.68 -4.95 0.97
C LEU A 347 18.91 -4.86 -0.55
N MET A 348 17.86 -4.63 -1.33
CA MET A 348 17.96 -4.52 -2.79
C MET A 348 18.85 -3.33 -3.21
N THR A 349 18.65 -2.16 -2.60
CA THR A 349 19.46 -0.98 -2.91
C THR A 349 20.92 -1.18 -2.52
N SER A 350 21.16 -1.79 -1.35
CA SER A 350 22.53 -2.07 -0.89
C SER A 350 23.21 -3.11 -1.76
N GLY A 351 22.48 -4.12 -2.24
CA GLY A 351 22.97 -5.09 -3.21
C GLY A 351 23.43 -4.44 -4.51
N LEU A 352 22.61 -3.53 -5.05
CA LEU A 352 22.97 -2.76 -6.24
C LEU A 352 24.21 -1.90 -6.02
N PHE A 353 24.32 -1.26 -4.85
CA PHE A 353 25.44 -0.41 -4.50
C PHE A 353 26.74 -1.23 -4.35
N GLY A 354 26.67 -2.43 -3.77
CA GLY A 354 27.79 -3.37 -3.71
C GLY A 354 28.21 -3.85 -5.10
N ILE A 355 27.25 -4.29 -5.93
CA ILE A 355 27.52 -4.76 -7.31
C ILE A 355 28.22 -3.66 -8.12
N TYR A 356 27.77 -2.41 -7.99
CA TYR A 356 28.41 -1.28 -8.67
C TYR A 356 29.91 -1.16 -8.34
N HIS A 357 30.34 -1.50 -7.12
CA HIS A 357 31.74 -1.42 -6.69
C HIS A 357 32.59 -2.67 -7.03
N PHE A 358 32.01 -3.63 -7.76
CA PHE A 358 32.70 -4.86 -8.17
C PHE A 358 33.92 -4.60 -9.07
N TYR A 359 33.96 -3.44 -9.74
CA TYR A 359 35.09 -3.05 -10.59
C TYR A 359 36.37 -2.84 -9.80
N VAL A 360 36.29 -2.47 -8.51
CA VAL A 360 37.45 -2.32 -7.62
C VAL A 360 37.96 -3.70 -7.18
N SER A 361 37.17 -4.43 -6.42
CA SER A 361 37.45 -5.80 -6.01
C SER A 361 36.19 -6.45 -5.41
N VAL A 362 36.21 -7.79 -5.30
CA VAL A 362 35.12 -8.55 -4.62
C VAL A 362 35.01 -8.15 -3.14
N SER A 363 36.14 -8.02 -2.47
CA SER A 363 36.20 -7.64 -1.04
C SER A 363 35.64 -6.26 -0.83
N PHE A 364 35.98 -5.30 -1.69
CA PHE A 364 35.48 -3.93 -1.63
C PHE A 364 33.96 -3.88 -1.88
N ALA A 365 33.47 -4.65 -2.86
CA ALA A 365 32.05 -4.77 -3.14
C ALA A 365 31.25 -5.33 -1.96
N LEU A 366 31.75 -6.38 -1.30
CA LEU A 366 31.11 -6.95 -0.11
C LEU A 366 31.10 -6.00 1.09
N THR A 367 32.23 -5.30 1.30
CA THR A 367 32.33 -4.27 2.36
C THR A 367 31.37 -3.13 2.09
N THR A 368 31.32 -2.63 0.85
CA THR A 368 30.41 -1.58 0.42
C THR A 368 28.96 -2.00 0.57
N PHE A 369 28.60 -3.25 0.23
CA PHE A 369 27.27 -3.80 0.48
C PHE A 369 26.90 -3.75 1.96
N ALA A 370 27.78 -4.25 2.84
CA ALA A 370 27.54 -4.28 4.28
C ALA A 370 27.37 -2.87 4.89
N VAL A 371 28.26 -1.93 4.54
CA VAL A 371 28.16 -0.53 4.96
C VAL A 371 26.88 0.14 4.41
N SER A 372 26.53 -0.17 3.19
CA SER A 372 25.34 0.34 2.54
C SER A 372 24.03 -0.04 3.24
N LEU A 373 23.98 -1.18 3.94
CA LEU A 373 22.82 -1.55 4.78
C LEU A 373 22.63 -0.54 5.92
N ALA A 374 23.71 -0.11 6.59
CA ALA A 374 23.65 0.92 7.62
C ALA A 374 23.20 2.27 7.05
N PHE A 375 23.68 2.65 5.87
CA PHE A 375 23.25 3.86 5.18
C PHE A 375 21.74 3.82 4.83
N GLY A 376 21.29 2.70 4.29
CA GLY A 376 19.87 2.49 3.95
C GLY A 376 18.96 2.55 5.17
N TRP A 377 19.43 2.02 6.30
CA TRP A 377 18.71 2.08 7.58
C TRP A 377 18.68 3.50 8.14
N LEU A 378 19.79 4.22 8.14
CA LEU A 378 19.87 5.62 8.58
C LEU A 378 18.92 6.51 7.76
N PHE A 379 18.93 6.33 6.43
CA PHE A 379 18.01 7.04 5.55
C PHE A 379 16.55 6.67 5.83
N TYR A 380 16.25 5.41 6.10
CA TYR A 380 14.89 4.97 6.46
C TYR A 380 14.38 5.67 7.72
N LEU A 381 15.23 5.80 8.75
CA LEU A 381 14.87 6.44 10.03
C LEU A 381 14.60 7.94 9.90
N HIS A 382 15.40 8.65 9.11
CA HIS A 382 15.37 10.11 9.05
C HIS A 382 14.72 10.69 7.80
N ARG A 383 14.60 9.90 6.74
CA ARG A 383 14.13 10.36 5.42
C ARG A 383 14.88 11.61 4.92
N SER A 384 16.17 11.71 5.25
CA SER A 384 17.05 12.82 4.90
C SER A 384 18.40 12.31 4.42
N LEU A 385 18.92 12.92 3.37
CA LEU A 385 20.22 12.60 2.80
C LEU A 385 21.39 13.20 3.61
N LEU A 386 21.15 14.20 4.47
CA LEU A 386 22.20 14.91 5.19
C LEU A 386 23.13 13.97 5.98
N GLY A 387 22.54 13.16 6.88
CA GLY A 387 23.32 12.28 7.74
C GLY A 387 24.01 11.16 6.95
N VAL A 388 23.32 10.52 6.02
CA VAL A 388 23.90 9.43 5.25
C VAL A 388 25.06 9.89 4.36
N THR A 389 24.94 11.09 3.76
CA THR A 389 26.05 11.70 3.01
C THR A 389 27.28 11.95 3.89
N LEU A 390 27.08 12.47 5.09
CA LEU A 390 28.19 12.73 6.01
C LEU A 390 28.85 11.43 6.49
N VAL A 391 28.08 10.40 6.79
CA VAL A 391 28.64 9.06 7.11
C VAL A 391 29.45 8.52 5.93
N HIS A 392 28.90 8.64 4.71
CA HIS A 392 29.61 8.20 3.49
C HIS A 392 30.94 8.92 3.30
N VAL A 393 30.96 10.24 3.43
CA VAL A 393 32.20 11.03 3.33
C VAL A 393 33.20 10.62 4.40
N ALA A 394 32.76 10.51 5.67
CA ALA A 394 33.64 10.13 6.76
C ALA A 394 34.31 8.75 6.56
N LEU A 395 33.48 7.74 6.20
CA LEU A 395 34.01 6.40 5.98
C LEU A 395 34.86 6.28 4.71
N GLY A 396 34.48 7.01 3.66
CA GLY A 396 35.29 7.02 2.45
C GLY A 396 36.65 7.66 2.65
N VAL A 397 36.76 8.78 3.39
CA VAL A 397 38.03 9.38 3.76
C VAL A 397 38.87 8.41 4.63
N LEU A 398 38.23 7.72 5.59
CA LEU A 398 38.90 6.70 6.40
C LEU A 398 39.39 5.52 5.56
N SER A 399 38.60 5.05 4.61
CA SER A 399 38.97 3.98 3.67
C SER A 399 40.23 4.35 2.88
N ILE A 400 40.26 5.57 2.35
CA ILE A 400 41.42 6.12 1.63
C ILE A 400 42.63 6.23 2.55
N ALA A 401 42.46 6.81 3.75
CA ALA A 401 43.52 7.01 4.70
C ALA A 401 44.13 5.69 5.20
N PHE A 402 43.36 4.62 5.29
CA PHE A 402 43.84 3.30 5.69
C PHE A 402 44.34 2.43 4.53
N GLY A 403 44.18 2.91 3.28
CA GLY A 403 44.61 2.18 2.09
C GLY A 403 43.78 0.92 1.81
N PHE A 404 42.45 0.97 2.04
CA PHE A 404 41.54 -0.11 1.71
C PHE A 404 41.03 -0.06 0.27
N ASN A 405 41.56 0.81 -0.58
CA ASN A 405 41.16 1.05 -1.95
C ASN A 405 41.86 0.09 -2.93
#